data_4c9a0b2228fcd7ee1657c1b5eb6c3ded
#
_entry.id   4c9a0b2228fcd7ee1657c1b5eb6c3ded
#
_cell.length_a   1.000
_cell.length_b   1.000
_cell.length_c   1.000
_cell.angle_alpha   90.00
_cell.angle_beta   90.00
_cell.angle_gamma   90.00
#
_symmetry.space_group_name_H-M   'P 1'
#
loop_
_entity.id
_entity.type
_entity.pdbx_description
1 polymer ?
#
loop_
_entity_poly.entity_id
_entity_poly.type
_entity_poly.pdbx_seq_one_letter_code
_entity_poly.pdbx_strand_id
1 'polypeptide(L)'
;MSSLKLDEILPDKISLNQNFPNPFNPSTTISVELDKGTSGTLVIYNINGQVVKILHNGFISPGLTSFQWDGNDQAGLSMSGGTYIYRLLIDGYTQSQKMVLLK
;
A
#
# COMPACT_ATOMS: atom_id res chain seq x y z
N MET A 1 -35.76 0.90 14.45
CA MET A 1 -34.89 0.39 14.18
C MET A 1 -33.94 0.99 14.25
N SER A 2 -33.31 0.83 14.77
CA SER A 2 -32.34 1.34 14.52
C SER A 2 -31.76 0.83 13.64
N SER A 3 -31.69 1.35 12.99
CA SER A 3 -30.88 1.07 12.05
C SER A 3 -29.54 1.12 12.49
N LEU A 4 -28.85 0.16 12.19
CA LEU A 4 -27.43 0.24 12.24
C LEU A 4 -26.97 1.23 11.22
N LYS A 5 -26.05 2.05 11.59
CA LYS A 5 -25.37 2.88 10.63
C LYS A 5 -24.46 2.04 9.78
N LEU A 6 -24.19 2.49 8.56
CA LEU A 6 -23.32 1.74 7.69
C LEU A 6 -21.95 1.50 8.29
N ASP A 7 -21.42 2.48 9.03
CA ASP A 7 -20.11 2.32 9.64
C ASP A 7 -20.09 1.34 10.81
N GLU A 8 -21.25 0.88 11.27
CA GLU A 8 -21.35 -0.15 12.30
C GLU A 8 -21.36 -1.56 11.72
N ILE A 9 -21.81 -1.71 10.47
CA ILE A 9 -21.89 -3.02 9.83
C ILE A 9 -20.84 -3.21 8.75
N LEU A 10 -20.26 -2.15 8.25
CA LEU A 10 -19.18 -2.22 7.28
C LEU A 10 -17.83 -2.10 7.99
N PRO A 11 -16.79 -2.67 7.42
CA PRO A 11 -15.45 -2.47 7.97
C PRO A 11 -15.13 -0.98 8.04
N ASP A 12 -14.21 -0.63 8.92
CA ASP A 12 -13.68 0.72 8.96
C ASP A 12 -13.14 1.09 7.59
N LYS A 13 -13.25 2.38 7.27
CA LYS A 13 -12.78 2.85 5.99
C LYS A 13 -11.28 2.67 5.89
N ILE A 14 -10.85 2.03 4.80
CA ILE A 14 -9.46 1.80 4.48
C ILE A 14 -9.28 2.21 3.02
N SER A 15 -8.37 3.14 2.77
CA SER A 15 -8.10 3.61 1.41
C SER A 15 -6.62 3.47 1.10
N LEU A 16 -6.31 2.66 0.10
CA LEU A 16 -4.98 2.57 -0.46
C LEU A 16 -4.97 3.41 -1.73
N ASN A 17 -4.31 4.54 -1.66
CA ASN A 17 -4.34 5.51 -2.74
C ASN A 17 -3.36 5.14 -3.84
N GLN A 18 -3.64 5.64 -5.04
CA GLN A 18 -2.70 5.49 -6.14
C GLN A 18 -1.41 6.24 -5.79
N ASN A 19 -0.28 5.59 -6.05
CA ASN A 19 1.02 6.20 -5.78
C ASN A 19 1.23 7.46 -6.64
N PHE A 20 2.02 8.38 -6.12
CA PHE A 20 2.36 9.59 -6.85
C PHE A 20 3.84 9.93 -6.63
N PRO A 21 4.58 10.24 -7.70
CA PRO A 21 4.18 10.18 -9.10
C PRO A 21 3.99 8.76 -9.62
N ASN A 22 3.23 8.62 -10.71
CA ASN A 22 3.03 7.35 -11.39
C ASN A 22 2.78 7.64 -12.88
N PRO A 23 3.68 7.26 -13.80
CA PRO A 23 4.92 6.52 -13.56
C PRO A 23 5.94 7.31 -12.74
N PHE A 24 6.90 6.61 -12.14
CA PHE A 24 7.88 7.24 -11.26
C PHE A 24 9.32 6.84 -11.62
N ASN A 25 10.28 7.68 -11.21
CA ASN A 25 11.69 7.44 -11.43
C ASN A 25 12.50 8.29 -10.46
N PRO A 26 13.22 7.72 -9.50
CA PRO A 26 13.12 6.33 -9.08
C PRO A 26 12.18 6.16 -7.88
N SER A 27 11.64 7.22 -7.32
CA SER A 27 10.88 7.17 -6.07
C SER A 27 9.43 7.53 -6.28
N THR A 28 8.59 6.96 -5.45
CA THR A 28 7.17 7.28 -5.42
C THR A 28 6.66 7.24 -3.99
N THR A 29 5.53 7.89 -3.76
CA THR A 29 4.88 7.91 -2.45
C THR A 29 3.56 7.17 -2.53
N ILE A 30 3.35 6.26 -1.59
CA ILE A 30 2.11 5.50 -1.43
C ILE A 30 1.45 5.98 -0.16
N SER A 31 0.19 6.38 -0.25
CA SER A 31 -0.55 6.88 0.91
C SER A 31 -1.66 5.94 1.29
N VAL A 32 -1.83 5.77 2.58
CA VAL A 32 -2.89 4.95 3.17
C VAL A 32 -3.69 5.84 4.09
N GLU A 33 -5.01 5.79 3.96
CA GLU A 33 -5.89 6.54 4.84
C GLU A 33 -6.77 5.59 5.62
N LEU A 34 -6.78 5.72 6.94
CA LEU A 34 -7.54 4.86 7.84
C LEU A 34 -8.43 5.69 8.74
N ASP A 35 -9.66 5.22 8.98
CA ASP A 35 -10.52 5.81 9.99
C ASP A 35 -10.02 5.50 11.38
N LYS A 36 -9.54 4.27 11.58
CA LYS A 36 -8.98 3.83 12.86
C LYS A 36 -7.61 3.24 12.65
N GLY A 37 -6.72 3.49 13.58
CA GLY A 37 -5.39 2.90 13.54
C GLY A 37 -5.46 1.39 13.72
N THR A 38 -4.60 0.68 13.02
CA THR A 38 -4.53 -0.77 13.09
C THR A 38 -3.18 -1.25 12.58
N SER A 39 -2.86 -2.48 12.89
CA SER A 39 -1.66 -3.09 12.31
C SER A 39 -1.93 -3.50 10.86
N GLY A 40 -0.96 -3.26 10.01
CA GLY A 40 -1.06 -3.63 8.61
C GLY A 40 0.29 -3.88 8.00
N THR A 41 0.29 -4.49 6.83
CA THR A 41 1.50 -4.77 6.08
C THR A 41 1.33 -4.22 4.68
N LEU A 42 2.31 -3.45 4.22
CA LEU A 42 2.33 -2.91 2.87
C LEU A 42 3.49 -3.56 2.12
N VAL A 43 3.16 -4.30 1.07
CA VAL A 43 4.13 -5.15 0.36
C VAL A 43 4.14 -4.79 -1.11
N ILE A 44 5.33 -4.77 -1.68
CA ILE A 44 5.52 -4.54 -3.11
C ILE A 44 5.87 -5.86 -3.76
N TYR A 45 5.19 -6.17 -4.87
CA TYR A 45 5.38 -7.39 -5.65
C TYR A 45 5.75 -7.05 -7.08
N ASN A 46 6.46 -7.94 -7.74
CA ASN A 46 6.60 -7.88 -9.19
C ASN A 46 5.38 -8.52 -9.87
N ILE A 47 5.37 -8.51 -11.20
CA ILE A 47 4.23 -9.03 -11.95
C ILE A 47 4.08 -10.55 -11.81
N ASN A 48 5.10 -11.25 -11.34
CA ASN A 48 5.03 -12.69 -11.10
C ASN A 48 4.52 -13.01 -9.71
N GLY A 49 4.19 -11.98 -8.91
CA GLY A 49 3.69 -12.19 -7.56
C GLY A 49 4.78 -12.42 -6.53
N GLN A 50 6.04 -12.22 -6.90
CA GLN A 50 7.14 -12.37 -5.96
C GLN A 50 7.30 -11.10 -5.13
N VAL A 51 7.59 -11.25 -3.85
CA VAL A 51 7.81 -10.11 -2.95
C VAL A 51 9.10 -9.41 -3.36
N VAL A 52 8.99 -8.12 -3.62
CA VAL A 52 10.13 -7.25 -3.88
C VAL A 52 10.58 -6.59 -2.58
N LYS A 53 9.62 -6.03 -1.84
CA LYS A 53 9.95 -5.35 -0.59
C LYS A 53 8.73 -5.30 0.31
N ILE A 54 8.98 -5.50 1.60
CA ILE A 54 7.99 -5.20 2.64
C ILE A 54 8.26 -3.76 3.05
N LEU A 55 7.37 -2.87 2.63
CA LEU A 55 7.56 -1.44 2.84
C LEU A 55 7.20 -1.03 4.26
N HIS A 56 6.24 -1.72 4.84
CA HIS A 56 5.81 -1.48 6.22
C HIS A 56 5.20 -2.74 6.80
N ASN A 57 5.47 -2.98 8.06
CA ASN A 57 4.85 -4.08 8.79
C ASN A 57 4.70 -3.63 10.23
N GLY A 58 3.49 -3.29 10.63
CA GLY A 58 3.24 -2.80 11.98
C GLY A 58 2.06 -1.86 12.03
N PHE A 59 1.98 -1.10 13.12
CA PHE A 59 0.86 -0.20 13.35
C PHE A 59 0.85 0.95 12.35
N ILE A 60 -0.33 1.28 11.85
CA ILE A 60 -0.58 2.43 10.99
C ILE A 60 -1.58 3.32 11.71
N SER A 61 -1.22 4.58 11.90
CA SER A 61 -2.04 5.54 12.63
C SER A 61 -3.31 5.90 11.86
N PRO A 62 -4.37 6.34 12.55
CA PRO A 62 -5.52 6.89 11.85
C PRO A 62 -5.13 8.14 11.07
N GLY A 63 -5.89 8.44 10.04
CA GLY A 63 -5.62 9.54 9.13
C GLY A 63 -4.77 9.09 7.96
N LEU A 64 -4.06 10.02 7.36
CA LEU A 64 -3.25 9.76 6.17
C LEU A 64 -1.81 9.47 6.57
N THR A 65 -1.30 8.34 6.16
CA THR A 65 0.10 7.96 6.35
C THR A 65 0.73 7.72 4.99
N SER A 66 1.93 8.25 4.80
CA SER A 66 2.65 8.12 3.53
C SER A 66 3.87 7.26 3.70
N PHE A 67 4.12 6.41 2.71
CA PHE A 67 5.27 5.53 2.65
C PHE A 67 5.99 5.79 1.34
N GLN A 68 7.30 5.84 1.37
CA GLN A 68 8.09 6.09 0.16
C GLN A 68 8.78 4.82 -0.29
N TRP A 69 8.69 4.54 -1.59
CA TRP A 69 9.47 3.46 -2.19
C TRP A 69 10.48 4.04 -3.16
N ASP A 70 11.72 3.61 -3.01
CA ASP A 70 12.85 4.12 -3.80
C ASP A 70 13.20 3.25 -5.00
N GLY A 71 12.37 2.25 -5.31
CA GLY A 71 12.62 1.37 -6.44
C GLY A 71 13.61 0.25 -6.18
N ASN A 72 13.95 0.02 -4.91
CA ASN A 72 14.90 -1.02 -4.54
C ASN A 72 14.19 -2.20 -3.88
N ASP A 73 14.78 -3.39 -4.00
CA ASP A 73 14.27 -4.56 -3.31
C ASP A 73 14.67 -4.57 -1.84
N GLN A 74 14.32 -5.64 -1.12
CA GLN A 74 14.59 -5.74 0.31
C GLN A 74 16.08 -5.72 0.62
N ALA A 75 16.92 -6.17 -0.32
CA ALA A 75 18.36 -6.19 -0.16
C ALA A 75 19.01 -4.87 -0.59
N GLY A 76 18.23 -3.92 -1.08
CA GLY A 76 18.73 -2.62 -1.52
C GLY A 76 19.16 -2.59 -2.98
N LEU A 77 18.87 -3.65 -3.74
CA LEU A 77 19.22 -3.69 -5.16
C LEU A 77 18.15 -2.98 -5.98
N SER A 78 18.60 -2.19 -6.94
CA SER A 78 17.71 -1.44 -7.81
C SER A 78 16.92 -2.38 -8.71
N MET A 79 15.59 -2.17 -8.74
CA MET A 79 14.71 -2.97 -9.57
C MET A 79 14.66 -2.43 -10.99
N SER A 80 14.42 -3.33 -11.94
CA SER A 80 14.29 -2.93 -13.34
C SER A 80 12.99 -2.18 -13.57
N GLY A 81 12.96 -1.34 -14.59
CA GLY A 81 11.72 -0.65 -14.98
C GLY A 81 10.64 -1.63 -15.36
N GLY A 82 9.41 -1.29 -15.05
CA GLY A 82 8.26 -2.12 -15.36
C GLY A 82 7.13 -1.90 -14.39
N THR A 83 6.17 -2.82 -14.42
CA THR A 83 4.98 -2.76 -13.58
C THR A 83 5.22 -3.50 -12.28
N TYR A 84 4.80 -2.88 -11.19
CA TYR A 84 4.82 -3.45 -9.85
C TYR A 84 3.44 -3.30 -9.24
N ILE A 85 3.15 -4.15 -8.25
CA ILE A 85 1.87 -4.13 -7.55
C ILE A 85 2.19 -3.93 -6.08
N TYR A 86 1.48 -3.02 -5.43
CA TYR A 86 1.58 -2.92 -3.99
C TYR A 86 0.25 -3.29 -3.36
N ARG A 87 0.32 -3.96 -2.22
CA ARG A 87 -0.84 -4.52 -1.54
C ARG A 87 -0.78 -4.15 -0.07
N LEU A 88 -1.91 -3.67 0.43
CA LEU A 88 -2.11 -3.42 1.85
C LEU A 88 -2.91 -4.58 2.41
N LEU A 89 -2.37 -5.22 3.47
CA LEU A 89 -3.03 -6.32 4.16
C LEU A 89 -3.34 -5.87 5.57
N ILE A 90 -4.62 -5.87 5.94
CA ILE A 90 -5.07 -5.52 7.27
C ILE A 90 -6.11 -6.56 7.68
N ASP A 91 -5.75 -7.42 8.65
CA ASP A 91 -6.69 -8.32 9.32
C ASP A 91 -7.69 -8.97 8.35
N GLY A 92 -7.18 -9.69 7.35
CA GLY A 92 -8.02 -10.40 6.38
C GLY A 92 -8.57 -9.54 5.26
N TYR A 93 -8.29 -8.24 5.27
CA TYR A 93 -8.72 -7.31 4.24
C TYR A 93 -7.52 -6.93 3.39
N THR A 94 -7.70 -6.89 2.09
CA THR A 94 -6.62 -6.49 1.19
C THR A 94 -7.10 -5.49 0.16
N GLN A 95 -6.23 -4.55 -0.17
CA GLN A 95 -6.38 -3.68 -1.33
C GLN A 95 -5.07 -3.69 -2.10
N SER A 96 -5.14 -3.56 -3.41
CA SER A 96 -3.95 -3.55 -4.27
C SER A 96 -4.06 -2.46 -5.30
N GLN A 97 -2.91 -1.94 -5.72
CA GLN A 97 -2.79 -0.97 -6.80
C GLN A 97 -1.59 -1.33 -7.65
N LYS A 98 -1.61 -0.89 -8.90
CA LYS A 98 -0.47 -1.04 -9.81
C LYS A 98 0.29 0.26 -9.89
N MET A 99 1.58 0.17 -10.17
CA MET A 99 2.43 1.31 -10.41
C MET A 99 3.47 0.97 -11.46
N VAL A 100 4.04 2.00 -12.09
CA VAL A 100 5.02 1.82 -13.16
C VAL A 100 6.30 2.54 -12.79
N LEU A 101 7.39 1.79 -12.74
CA LEU A 101 8.74 2.31 -12.53
C LEU A 101 9.39 2.53 -13.89
N LEU A 102 9.81 3.76 -14.13
CA LEU A 102 10.53 4.11 -15.36
C LEU A 102 12.03 4.00 -15.15
N LYS A 103 12.70 3.52 -16.15
CA LYS A 103 14.16 3.52 -16.15
C LYS A 103 14.71 3.70 -17.51
#